data_1d76e13edc0e0ff03131b12a8bf62f84
#
_entry.id   1d76e13edc0e0ff03131b12a8bf62f84
#
_cell.length_a   1.000
_cell.length_b   1.000
_cell.length_c   1.000
_cell.angle_alpha   90.00
_cell.angle_beta   90.00
_cell.angle_gamma   90.00
#
_symmetry.space_group_name_H-M   'P 1'
#
loop_
_entity.id
_entity.type
_entity.pdbx_description
1 polymer ?
#
loop_
_entity_poly.entity_id
_entity_poly.type
_entity_poly.pdbx_seq_one_letter_code
_entity_poly.pdbx_strand_id
1 'polypeptide(L)'
;MVKAKDDTSKVRILEVATKLFAEQGFDGTSIRQICKEASANVCMISYYWGGKQELYQGIIDDLIERQTQYAKTFLNLEQDFSKMSKTEQIEHLFLILDKFSQFFYSGNVSKDLIILLLKEQQKTAFMEKSPAFNYLRRLIAAVFNKSINDKEIIFKTVFIISQVNSPRIFSGFVLNQLQQDDFSDLEIEIIKNNVRFYVQKLLQEAKIV
;
A
#
# COMPACT_ATOMS: atom_id res chain seq x y z
N MET A 1 31.20 12.68 10.90
CA MET A 1 30.71 13.32 9.66
C MET A 1 30.48 12.35 8.47
N VAL A 2 31.05 11.15 8.43
CA VAL A 2 30.89 10.18 7.32
C VAL A 2 29.51 9.52 7.31
N LYS A 3 28.94 9.13 8.47
CA LYS A 3 27.61 8.46 8.55
C LYS A 3 26.44 9.28 8.01
N ALA A 4 26.39 10.59 8.26
CA ALA A 4 25.26 11.43 7.80
C ALA A 4 25.23 11.65 6.27
N LYS A 5 26.39 11.62 5.61
CA LYS A 5 26.50 11.75 4.16
C LYS A 5 26.14 10.46 3.43
N ASP A 6 26.32 9.34 4.10
CA ASP A 6 26.02 7.99 3.63
C ASP A 6 24.52 7.73 3.60
N ASP A 7 23.79 8.11 4.67
CA ASP A 7 22.31 8.01 4.74
C ASP A 7 21.63 8.86 3.67
N THR A 8 22.13 10.06 3.38
CA THR A 8 21.59 10.95 2.34
C THR A 8 21.71 10.34 0.93
N SER A 9 22.82 9.66 0.66
CA SER A 9 23.05 9.02 -0.64
C SER A 9 22.17 7.79 -0.83
N LYS A 10 21.96 7.01 0.23
CA LYS A 10 21.05 5.85 0.22
C LYS A 10 19.61 6.27 -0.08
N VAL A 11 19.11 7.32 0.58
CA VAL A 11 17.78 7.86 0.35
C VAL A 11 17.61 8.33 -1.09
N ARG A 12 18.56 9.12 -1.63
CA ARG A 12 18.49 9.59 -3.02
C ARG A 12 18.49 8.45 -4.04
N ILE A 13 19.30 7.41 -3.81
CA ILE A 13 19.32 6.22 -4.68
C ILE A 13 17.95 5.55 -4.67
N LEU A 14 17.32 5.38 -3.50
CA LEU A 14 15.99 4.79 -3.39
C LEU A 14 14.94 5.62 -4.13
N GLU A 15 14.92 6.94 -3.95
CA GLU A 15 13.97 7.84 -4.62
C GLU A 15 14.09 7.79 -6.13
N VAL A 16 15.32 7.93 -6.65
CA VAL A 16 15.60 7.86 -8.09
C VAL A 16 15.28 6.48 -8.66
N ALA A 17 15.66 5.42 -7.96
CA ALA A 17 15.36 4.05 -8.39
C ALA A 17 13.85 3.80 -8.43
N THR A 18 13.10 4.27 -7.41
CA THR A 18 11.64 4.16 -7.36
C THR A 18 11.00 4.81 -8.59
N LYS A 19 11.40 6.04 -8.90
CA LYS A 19 10.93 6.78 -10.08
C LYS A 19 11.23 6.02 -11.37
N LEU A 20 12.47 5.65 -11.62
CA LEU A 20 12.89 4.98 -12.85
C LEU A 20 12.22 3.62 -13.02
N PHE A 21 12.09 2.84 -11.96
CA PHE A 21 11.36 1.57 -12.02
C PHE A 21 9.86 1.78 -12.27
N ALA A 22 9.26 2.83 -11.73
CA ALA A 22 7.87 3.18 -12.00
C ALA A 22 7.66 3.56 -13.47
N GLU A 23 8.54 4.39 -14.03
CA GLU A 23 8.45 4.90 -15.40
C GLU A 23 8.80 3.83 -16.45
N GLN A 24 9.93 3.15 -16.30
CA GLN A 24 10.55 2.31 -17.32
C GLN A 24 10.43 0.81 -17.05
N GLY A 25 9.96 0.43 -15.85
CA GLY A 25 9.94 -0.94 -15.38
C GLY A 25 11.30 -1.45 -14.92
N PHE A 26 11.30 -2.67 -14.34
CA PHE A 26 12.54 -3.28 -13.85
C PHE A 26 13.56 -3.49 -14.96
N ASP A 27 13.16 -4.10 -16.09
CA ASP A 27 14.08 -4.45 -17.17
C ASP A 27 14.63 -3.22 -17.90
N GLY A 28 13.82 -2.17 -18.09
CA GLY A 28 14.19 -0.92 -18.75
C GLY A 28 15.12 -0.02 -17.94
N THR A 29 15.29 -0.25 -16.64
CA THR A 29 16.11 0.57 -15.75
C THR A 29 17.49 -0.04 -15.53
N SER A 30 18.57 0.74 -15.60
CA SER A 30 19.93 0.28 -15.32
C SER A 30 20.51 0.88 -14.04
N ILE A 31 21.38 0.12 -13.35
CA ILE A 31 22.17 0.62 -12.19
C ILE A 31 22.92 1.90 -12.53
N ARG A 32 23.53 1.96 -13.74
CA ARG A 32 24.30 3.14 -14.20
C ARG A 32 23.40 4.37 -14.31
N GLN A 33 22.20 4.22 -14.82
CA GLN A 33 21.22 5.31 -14.94
C GLN A 33 20.79 5.80 -13.54
N ILE A 34 20.43 4.88 -12.65
CA ILE A 34 20.05 5.21 -11.26
C ILE A 34 21.17 6.03 -10.59
N CYS A 35 22.42 5.55 -10.67
CA CYS A 35 23.54 6.22 -10.03
C CYS A 35 23.85 7.59 -10.66
N LYS A 36 23.73 7.72 -11.99
CA LYS A 36 23.92 8.99 -12.68
C LYS A 36 22.89 10.03 -12.21
N GLU A 37 21.62 9.67 -12.16
CA GLU A 37 20.55 10.58 -11.75
C GLU A 37 20.58 10.87 -10.24
N ALA A 38 20.95 9.89 -9.41
CA ALA A 38 21.13 10.07 -7.97
C ALA A 38 22.44 10.78 -7.59
N SER A 39 23.30 11.14 -8.55
CA SER A 39 24.65 11.65 -8.29
C SER A 39 25.42 10.76 -7.29
N ALA A 40 25.37 9.45 -7.50
CA ALA A 40 25.95 8.43 -6.65
C ALA A 40 26.96 7.55 -7.40
N ASN A 41 27.87 6.90 -6.66
CA ASN A 41 28.80 5.93 -7.24
C ASN A 41 28.07 4.58 -7.44
N VAL A 42 28.35 3.91 -8.59
CA VAL A 42 27.80 2.58 -8.89
C VAL A 42 28.09 1.55 -7.80
N CYS A 43 29.26 1.63 -7.17
CA CYS A 43 29.63 0.74 -6.06
C CYS A 43 28.69 0.86 -4.85
N MET A 44 27.98 1.99 -4.67
CA MET A 44 27.08 2.19 -3.54
C MET A 44 25.85 1.26 -3.62
N ILE A 45 25.34 0.98 -4.82
CA ILE A 45 24.22 0.03 -4.97
C ILE A 45 24.65 -1.37 -4.55
N SER A 46 25.82 -1.82 -5.01
CA SER A 46 26.36 -3.12 -4.59
C SER A 46 26.67 -3.17 -3.09
N TYR A 47 27.14 -2.07 -2.53
CA TYR A 47 27.46 -1.97 -1.11
C TYR A 47 26.20 -2.00 -0.22
N TYR A 48 25.14 -1.22 -0.56
CA TYR A 48 23.94 -1.13 0.28
C TYR A 48 22.94 -2.25 0.05
N TRP A 49 22.82 -2.75 -1.18
CA TRP A 49 21.77 -3.71 -1.56
C TRP A 49 22.31 -5.00 -2.18
N GLY A 50 23.50 -5.04 -2.72
CA GLY A 50 24.05 -6.20 -3.41
C GLY A 50 23.88 -6.13 -4.94
N GLY A 51 22.79 -5.54 -5.44
CA GLY A 51 22.52 -5.41 -6.86
C GLY A 51 21.18 -4.75 -7.19
N LYS A 52 20.80 -4.80 -8.47
CA LYS A 52 19.56 -4.20 -8.97
C LYS A 52 18.30 -4.89 -8.43
N GLN A 53 18.33 -6.22 -8.35
CA GLN A 53 17.22 -7.02 -7.86
C GLN A 53 16.97 -6.75 -6.37
N GLU A 54 18.02 -6.71 -5.59
CA GLU A 54 17.99 -6.47 -4.15
C GLU A 54 17.60 -5.01 -3.85
N LEU A 55 18.03 -4.03 -4.68
CA LEU A 55 17.58 -2.65 -4.60
C LEU A 55 16.07 -2.55 -4.85
N TYR A 56 15.57 -3.22 -5.89
CA TYR A 56 14.14 -3.25 -6.22
C TYR A 56 13.33 -3.88 -5.07
N GLN A 57 13.78 -5.02 -4.56
CA GLN A 57 13.15 -5.68 -3.42
C GLN A 57 13.19 -4.79 -2.17
N GLY A 58 14.30 -4.09 -1.93
CA GLY A 58 14.45 -3.15 -0.82
C GLY A 58 13.46 -1.99 -0.85
N ILE A 59 13.07 -1.50 -2.05
CA ILE A 59 12.01 -0.49 -2.20
C ILE A 59 10.66 -1.07 -1.77
N ILE A 60 10.36 -2.28 -2.17
CA ILE A 60 9.09 -2.95 -1.81
C ILE A 60 9.04 -3.27 -0.31
N ASP A 61 10.14 -3.75 0.25
CA ASP A 61 10.24 -4.07 1.69
C ASP A 61 10.11 -2.79 2.55
N ASP A 62 10.72 -1.66 2.13
CA ASP A 62 10.57 -0.36 2.80
C ASP A 62 9.11 0.12 2.79
N LEU A 63 8.39 -0.05 1.69
CA LEU A 63 6.96 0.28 1.63
C LEU A 63 6.13 -0.58 2.59
N ILE A 64 6.37 -1.89 2.61
CA ILE A 64 5.70 -2.81 3.55
C ILE A 64 5.98 -2.40 4.99
N GLU A 65 7.23 -2.05 5.30
CA GLU A 65 7.63 -1.59 6.63
C GLU A 65 6.93 -0.29 7.03
N ARG A 66 6.92 0.73 6.16
CA ARG A 66 6.20 1.99 6.39
C ARG A 66 4.70 1.76 6.63
N GLN A 67 4.06 0.95 5.81
CA GLN A 67 2.67 0.58 5.98
C GLN A 67 2.43 -0.14 7.31
N THR A 68 3.33 -1.05 7.67
CA THR A 68 3.27 -1.80 8.93
C THR A 68 3.44 -0.90 10.14
N GLN A 69 4.42 0.01 10.12
CA GLN A 69 4.64 0.97 11.20
C GLN A 69 3.45 1.93 11.34
N TYR A 70 2.92 2.42 10.23
CA TYR A 70 1.70 3.22 10.27
C TYR A 70 0.54 2.44 10.89
N ALA A 71 0.32 1.19 10.46
CA ALA A 71 -0.74 0.34 11.02
C ALA A 71 -0.56 0.13 12.53
N LYS A 72 0.65 -0.10 13.02
CA LYS A 72 0.95 -0.26 14.45
C LYS A 72 0.61 0.96 15.31
N THR A 73 0.49 2.16 14.73
CA THR A 73 0.11 3.36 15.49
C THR A 73 -1.34 3.33 15.99
N PHE A 74 -2.19 2.50 15.40
CA PHE A 74 -3.62 2.41 15.75
C PHE A 74 -4.16 0.96 15.80
N LEU A 75 -3.34 -0.06 15.47
CA LEU A 75 -3.72 -1.48 15.49
C LEU A 75 -2.78 -2.30 16.37
N ASN A 76 -3.36 -3.24 17.10
CA ASN A 76 -2.64 -4.42 17.57
C ASN A 76 -2.69 -5.50 16.46
N LEU A 77 -1.62 -5.67 15.69
CA LEU A 77 -1.58 -6.60 14.55
C LEU A 77 -1.82 -8.07 14.94
N GLU A 78 -1.61 -8.42 16.22
CA GLU A 78 -1.87 -9.75 16.79
C GLU A 78 -3.27 -9.88 17.43
N GLN A 79 -4.18 -8.91 17.17
CA GLN A 79 -5.52 -8.89 17.73
C GLN A 79 -6.26 -10.21 17.48
N ASP A 80 -6.83 -10.75 18.56
CA ASP A 80 -7.75 -11.87 18.52
C ASP A 80 -9.18 -11.35 18.36
N PHE A 81 -9.73 -11.48 17.19
CA PHE A 81 -11.07 -10.99 16.86
C PHE A 81 -12.19 -11.82 17.49
N SER A 82 -11.92 -13.04 17.98
CA SER A 82 -12.93 -13.86 18.65
C SER A 82 -13.40 -13.26 19.98
N LYS A 83 -12.58 -12.35 20.53
CA LYS A 83 -12.88 -11.63 21.80
C LYS A 83 -13.64 -10.33 21.60
N MET A 84 -13.87 -9.94 20.35
CA MET A 84 -14.58 -8.71 19.99
C MET A 84 -16.04 -9.03 19.65
N SER A 85 -16.97 -8.17 20.09
CA SER A 85 -18.34 -8.21 19.61
C SER A 85 -18.41 -7.93 18.11
N LYS A 86 -19.53 -8.29 17.47
CA LYS A 86 -19.74 -8.04 16.05
C LYS A 86 -19.70 -6.53 15.73
N THR A 87 -20.27 -5.72 16.60
CA THR A 87 -20.25 -4.25 16.45
C THR A 87 -18.82 -3.72 16.47
N GLU A 88 -18.01 -4.13 17.45
CA GLU A 88 -16.59 -3.73 17.51
C GLU A 88 -15.79 -4.18 16.30
N GLN A 89 -16.02 -5.39 15.79
CA GLN A 89 -15.36 -5.87 14.55
C GLN A 89 -15.71 -4.97 13.35
N ILE A 90 -16.96 -4.55 13.22
CA ILE A 90 -17.44 -3.70 12.12
C ILE A 90 -16.87 -2.28 12.24
N GLU A 91 -16.92 -1.68 13.42
CA GLU A 91 -16.34 -0.35 13.70
C GLU A 91 -14.83 -0.36 13.38
N HIS A 92 -14.16 -1.43 13.78
CA HIS A 92 -12.73 -1.61 13.51
C HIS A 92 -12.43 -1.76 12.02
N LEU A 93 -13.30 -2.45 11.26
CA LEU A 93 -13.17 -2.55 9.81
C LEU A 93 -13.27 -1.17 9.15
N PHE A 94 -14.23 -0.35 9.52
CA PHE A 94 -14.36 1.01 8.98
C PHE A 94 -13.17 1.89 9.37
N LEU A 95 -12.69 1.82 10.61
CA LEU A 95 -11.50 2.55 11.05
C LEU A 95 -10.27 2.21 10.17
N ILE A 96 -10.05 0.93 9.92
CA ILE A 96 -8.91 0.49 9.10
C ILE A 96 -9.02 1.00 7.67
N LEU A 97 -10.20 0.91 7.07
CA LEU A 97 -10.43 1.35 5.69
C LEU A 97 -10.22 2.87 5.55
N ASP A 98 -10.66 3.66 6.53
CA ASP A 98 -10.40 5.09 6.58
C ASP A 98 -8.90 5.39 6.69
N LYS A 99 -8.20 4.69 7.59
CA LYS A 99 -6.76 4.85 7.77
C LYS A 99 -5.95 4.41 6.56
N PHE A 100 -6.37 3.35 5.87
CA PHE A 100 -5.74 2.93 4.61
C PHE A 100 -5.96 3.97 3.51
N SER A 101 -7.18 4.48 3.36
CA SER A 101 -7.46 5.57 2.43
C SER A 101 -6.55 6.77 2.73
N GLN A 102 -6.45 7.18 3.99
CA GLN A 102 -5.58 8.27 4.39
C GLN A 102 -4.11 7.99 4.05
N PHE A 103 -3.59 6.79 4.33
CA PHE A 103 -2.22 6.41 4.04
C PHE A 103 -1.89 6.52 2.54
N PHE A 104 -2.77 6.05 1.66
CA PHE A 104 -2.55 6.03 0.23
C PHE A 104 -2.77 7.39 -0.47
N TYR A 105 -3.52 8.30 0.13
CA TYR A 105 -3.89 9.56 -0.51
C TYR A 105 -3.29 10.82 0.12
N SER A 106 -2.78 10.78 1.35
CA SER A 106 -2.27 11.96 2.09
C SER A 106 -0.81 12.33 1.80
N GLY A 107 -0.25 11.91 0.66
CA GLY A 107 1.14 12.24 0.29
C GLY A 107 2.22 11.43 1.02
N ASN A 108 1.85 10.52 1.94
CA ASN A 108 2.79 9.63 2.62
C ASN A 108 3.43 8.58 1.68
N VAL A 109 2.82 8.35 0.53
CA VAL A 109 3.27 7.43 -0.51
C VAL A 109 3.36 8.19 -1.82
N SER A 110 4.55 8.23 -2.42
CA SER A 110 4.75 8.91 -3.72
C SER A 110 3.96 8.22 -4.84
N LYS A 111 3.61 8.98 -5.89
CA LYS A 111 2.93 8.43 -7.09
C LYS A 111 3.72 7.27 -7.68
N ASP A 112 5.04 7.41 -7.76
CA ASP A 112 5.94 6.39 -8.33
C ASP A 112 5.90 5.10 -7.52
N LEU A 113 5.91 5.23 -6.18
CA LEU A 113 5.82 4.07 -5.29
C LEU A 113 4.47 3.35 -5.41
N ILE A 114 3.37 4.11 -5.61
CA ILE A 114 2.05 3.53 -5.89
C ILE A 114 2.04 2.78 -7.22
N ILE A 115 2.64 3.34 -8.27
CA ILE A 115 2.74 2.66 -9.56
C ILE A 115 3.52 1.36 -9.44
N LEU A 116 4.65 1.37 -8.70
CA LEU A 116 5.39 0.15 -8.39
C LEU A 116 4.55 -0.86 -7.62
N LEU A 117 3.85 -0.40 -6.58
CA LEU A 117 2.95 -1.24 -5.78
C LEU A 117 1.92 -1.95 -6.66
N LEU A 118 1.28 -1.21 -7.57
CA LEU A 118 0.26 -1.76 -8.46
C LEU A 118 0.84 -2.81 -9.42
N LYS A 119 2.08 -2.61 -9.88
CA LYS A 119 2.80 -3.61 -10.68
C LYS A 119 3.16 -4.86 -9.85
N GLU A 120 3.53 -4.68 -8.59
CA GLU A 120 3.88 -5.77 -7.68
C GLU A 120 2.66 -6.52 -7.12
N GLN A 121 1.49 -5.88 -7.02
CA GLN A 121 0.24 -6.56 -6.60
C GLN A 121 -0.15 -7.74 -7.52
N GLN A 122 0.36 -7.77 -8.75
CA GLN A 122 0.21 -8.91 -9.64
C GLN A 122 1.11 -10.10 -9.24
N LYS A 123 2.07 -9.89 -8.34
CA LYS A 123 2.94 -10.94 -7.78
C LYS A 123 2.43 -11.36 -6.40
N THR A 124 2.20 -12.63 -6.22
CA THR A 124 1.63 -13.24 -5.00
C THR A 124 2.35 -12.83 -3.70
N ALA A 125 3.66 -12.64 -3.78
CA ALA A 125 4.51 -12.43 -2.61
C ALA A 125 4.26 -11.11 -1.86
N PHE A 126 3.79 -10.04 -2.51
CA PHE A 126 3.59 -8.73 -1.86
C PHE A 126 2.45 -8.78 -0.83
N MET A 127 1.29 -9.29 -1.25
CA MET A 127 0.09 -9.32 -0.41
C MET A 127 0.27 -10.27 0.79
N GLU A 128 0.98 -11.37 0.59
CA GLU A 128 1.27 -12.34 1.66
C GLU A 128 2.27 -11.79 2.69
N LYS A 129 3.22 -10.95 2.27
CA LYS A 129 4.23 -10.35 3.15
C LYS A 129 3.70 -9.16 3.96
N SER A 130 2.57 -8.54 3.59
CA SER A 130 2.05 -7.37 4.30
C SER A 130 1.26 -7.75 5.56
N PRO A 131 1.77 -7.45 6.78
CA PRO A 131 1.04 -7.72 8.02
C PRO A 131 -0.29 -6.97 8.10
N ALA A 132 -0.34 -5.74 7.58
CA ALA A 132 -1.55 -4.93 7.55
C ALA A 132 -2.63 -5.53 6.63
N PHE A 133 -2.23 -6.09 5.48
CA PHE A 133 -3.15 -6.81 4.60
C PHE A 133 -3.67 -8.10 5.24
N ASN A 134 -2.79 -8.88 5.86
CA ASN A 134 -3.18 -10.10 6.57
C ASN A 134 -4.13 -9.80 7.73
N TYR A 135 -3.89 -8.71 8.46
CA TYR A 135 -4.79 -8.24 9.50
C TYR A 135 -6.18 -7.93 8.96
N LEU A 136 -6.27 -7.13 7.87
CA LEU A 136 -7.55 -6.79 7.23
C LEU A 136 -8.30 -8.05 6.78
N ARG A 137 -7.63 -9.01 6.16
CA ARG A 137 -8.23 -10.28 5.72
C ARG A 137 -8.77 -11.10 6.89
N ARG A 138 -8.04 -11.19 8.00
CA ARG A 138 -8.49 -11.86 9.24
C ARG A 138 -9.72 -11.17 9.83
N LEU A 139 -9.74 -9.85 9.85
CA LEU A 139 -10.87 -9.08 10.35
C LEU A 139 -12.12 -9.27 9.47
N ILE A 140 -11.97 -9.22 8.14
CA ILE A 140 -13.09 -9.50 7.21
C ILE A 140 -13.62 -10.92 7.46
N ALA A 141 -12.76 -11.91 7.61
CA ALA A 141 -13.15 -13.28 7.92
C ALA A 141 -13.96 -13.36 9.23
N ALA A 142 -13.52 -12.67 10.28
CA ALA A 142 -14.23 -12.58 11.55
C ALA A 142 -15.58 -11.88 11.43
N VAL A 143 -15.66 -10.75 10.72
CA VAL A 143 -16.91 -10.01 10.48
C VAL A 143 -17.96 -10.89 9.78
N PHE A 144 -17.54 -11.67 8.78
CA PHE A 144 -18.45 -12.54 8.01
C PHE A 144 -18.60 -13.95 8.60
N ASN A 145 -18.00 -14.26 9.75
CA ASN A 145 -18.01 -15.59 10.40
C ASN A 145 -17.59 -16.72 9.45
N LYS A 146 -16.55 -16.49 8.67
CA LYS A 146 -16.01 -17.45 7.71
C LYS A 146 -14.52 -17.71 7.92
N SER A 147 -14.02 -18.81 7.37
CA SER A 147 -12.58 -19.06 7.35
C SER A 147 -11.83 -18.03 6.53
N ILE A 148 -10.62 -17.66 6.94
CA ILE A 148 -9.71 -16.80 6.17
C ILE A 148 -9.41 -17.37 4.77
N ASN A 149 -9.50 -18.70 4.61
CA ASN A 149 -9.26 -19.39 3.36
C ASN A 149 -10.56 -19.64 2.54
N ASP A 150 -11.70 -19.16 3.02
CA ASP A 150 -12.94 -19.21 2.26
C ASP A 150 -12.81 -18.37 0.99
N LYS A 151 -13.24 -18.90 -0.15
CA LYS A 151 -13.17 -18.22 -1.46
C LYS A 151 -13.87 -16.86 -1.43
N GLU A 152 -15.01 -16.80 -0.76
CA GLU A 152 -15.78 -15.55 -0.65
C GLU A 152 -14.99 -14.48 0.14
N ILE A 153 -14.28 -14.87 1.21
CA ILE A 153 -13.44 -13.95 1.99
C ILE A 153 -12.25 -13.45 1.17
N ILE A 154 -11.63 -14.32 0.38
CA ILE A 154 -10.56 -13.92 -0.53
C ILE A 154 -11.06 -12.84 -1.50
N PHE A 155 -12.18 -13.08 -2.18
CA PHE A 155 -12.76 -12.13 -3.12
C PHE A 155 -13.26 -10.84 -2.44
N LYS A 156 -13.96 -10.93 -1.29
CA LYS A 156 -14.37 -9.75 -0.53
C LYS A 156 -13.19 -8.87 -0.14
N THR A 157 -12.10 -9.48 0.31
CA THR A 157 -10.87 -8.74 0.67
C THR A 157 -10.31 -7.99 -0.53
N VAL A 158 -10.19 -8.65 -1.68
CA VAL A 158 -9.70 -8.03 -2.92
C VAL A 158 -10.63 -6.90 -3.37
N PHE A 159 -11.94 -7.12 -3.41
CA PHE A 159 -12.91 -6.10 -3.84
C PHE A 159 -12.95 -4.89 -2.90
N ILE A 160 -12.89 -5.10 -1.58
CA ILE A 160 -12.83 -3.99 -0.61
C ILE A 160 -11.57 -3.15 -0.81
N ILE A 161 -10.42 -3.78 -0.98
CA ILE A 161 -9.16 -3.06 -1.23
C ILE A 161 -9.19 -2.35 -2.58
N SER A 162 -9.80 -2.96 -3.59
CA SER A 162 -9.95 -2.36 -4.92
C SER A 162 -10.76 -1.06 -4.86
N GLN A 163 -11.76 -0.93 -3.97
CA GLN A 163 -12.47 0.34 -3.77
C GLN A 163 -11.54 1.45 -3.26
N VAL A 164 -10.59 1.11 -2.38
CA VAL A 164 -9.60 2.08 -1.89
C VAL A 164 -8.61 2.44 -3.00
N ASN A 165 -8.12 1.45 -3.76
CA ASN A 165 -7.00 1.64 -4.68
C ASN A 165 -7.38 2.14 -6.07
N SER A 166 -8.62 1.87 -6.54
CA SER A 166 -9.02 2.12 -7.92
C SER A 166 -8.87 3.57 -8.38
N PRO A 167 -9.18 4.63 -7.58
CA PRO A 167 -8.97 5.99 -8.04
C PRO A 167 -7.49 6.31 -8.28
N ARG A 168 -6.57 5.70 -7.52
CA ARG A 168 -5.13 5.82 -7.76
C ARG A 168 -4.67 5.03 -9.00
N ILE A 169 -5.26 3.86 -9.24
CA ILE A 169 -5.00 3.06 -10.46
C ILE A 169 -5.39 3.87 -11.71
N PHE A 170 -6.54 4.52 -11.65
CA PHE A 170 -7.06 5.35 -12.74
C PHE A 170 -6.76 6.84 -12.55
N SER A 171 -5.71 7.19 -11.79
CA SER A 171 -5.39 8.59 -11.45
C SER A 171 -5.20 9.47 -12.67
N GLY A 172 -4.59 8.97 -13.74
CA GLY A 172 -4.44 9.72 -14.99
C GLY A 172 -5.77 10.16 -15.59
N PHE A 173 -6.79 9.30 -15.55
CA PHE A 173 -8.14 9.67 -15.99
C PHE A 173 -8.81 10.62 -15.00
N VAL A 174 -8.83 10.24 -13.71
CA VAL A 174 -9.58 10.98 -12.67
C VAL A 174 -9.03 12.41 -12.50
N LEU A 175 -7.72 12.57 -12.34
CA LEU A 175 -7.09 13.86 -12.12
C LEU A 175 -7.17 14.76 -13.35
N ASN A 176 -7.12 14.17 -14.55
CA ASN A 176 -7.36 14.93 -15.79
C ASN A 176 -8.78 15.51 -15.83
N GLN A 177 -9.81 14.72 -15.50
CA GLN A 177 -11.20 15.19 -15.45
C GLN A 177 -11.42 16.27 -14.39
N LEU A 178 -10.71 16.18 -13.24
CA LEU A 178 -10.79 17.14 -12.16
C LEU A 178 -9.92 18.39 -12.40
N GLN A 179 -9.04 18.38 -13.42
CA GLN A 179 -8.05 19.42 -13.68
C GLN A 179 -7.13 19.67 -12.47
N GLN A 180 -6.68 18.60 -11.83
CA GLN A 180 -5.87 18.60 -10.61
C GLN A 180 -4.59 17.76 -10.80
N ASP A 181 -3.54 18.12 -10.04
CA ASP A 181 -2.27 17.37 -10.05
C ASP A 181 -2.27 16.19 -9.06
N ASP A 182 -3.07 16.28 -7.98
CA ASP A 182 -3.27 15.20 -7.00
C ASP A 182 -4.65 15.32 -6.33
N PHE A 183 -5.01 14.30 -5.54
CA PHE A 183 -6.25 14.25 -4.77
C PHE A 183 -6.19 15.20 -3.57
N SER A 184 -7.21 16.03 -3.41
CA SER A 184 -7.41 16.89 -2.24
C SER A 184 -8.16 16.16 -1.12
N ASP A 185 -8.30 16.78 0.04
CA ASP A 185 -9.08 16.24 1.16
C ASP A 185 -10.54 15.96 0.77
N LEU A 186 -11.12 16.73 -0.16
CA LEU A 186 -12.47 16.51 -0.65
C LEU A 186 -12.61 15.18 -1.39
N GLU A 187 -11.70 14.89 -2.33
CA GLU A 187 -11.72 13.62 -3.06
C GLU A 187 -11.40 12.44 -2.14
N ILE A 188 -10.52 12.63 -1.15
CA ILE A 188 -10.24 11.61 -0.15
C ILE A 188 -11.50 11.25 0.64
N GLU A 189 -12.30 12.23 1.06
CA GLU A 189 -13.58 11.99 1.73
C GLU A 189 -14.61 11.33 0.81
N ILE A 190 -14.66 11.69 -0.46
CA ILE A 190 -15.52 11.01 -1.46
C ILE A 190 -15.11 9.54 -1.55
N ILE A 191 -13.82 9.23 -1.63
CA ILE A 191 -13.30 7.86 -1.69
C ILE A 191 -13.72 7.08 -0.44
N LYS A 192 -13.47 7.62 0.76
CA LYS A 192 -13.85 6.98 2.03
C LYS A 192 -15.36 6.69 2.09
N ASN A 193 -16.19 7.64 1.70
CA ASN A 193 -17.64 7.49 1.70
C ASN A 193 -18.10 6.38 0.74
N ASN A 194 -17.51 6.28 -0.45
CA ASN A 194 -17.81 5.19 -1.38
C ASN A 194 -17.36 3.83 -0.86
N VAL A 195 -16.18 3.75 -0.24
CA VAL A 195 -15.68 2.52 0.42
C VAL A 195 -16.63 2.09 1.54
N ARG A 196 -17.04 3.02 2.40
CA ARG A 196 -18.01 2.79 3.48
C ARG A 196 -19.34 2.29 2.95
N PHE A 197 -19.89 2.96 1.93
CA PHE A 197 -21.13 2.55 1.29
C PHE A 197 -21.06 1.13 0.75
N TYR A 198 -19.99 0.78 0.04
CA TYR A 198 -19.79 -0.55 -0.50
C TYR A 198 -19.78 -1.62 0.61
N VAL A 199 -18.99 -1.39 1.67
CA VAL A 199 -18.90 -2.33 2.79
C VAL A 199 -20.23 -2.45 3.54
N GLN A 200 -20.95 -1.34 3.78
CA GLN A 200 -22.28 -1.37 4.39
C GLN A 200 -23.26 -2.22 3.58
N LYS A 201 -23.24 -2.12 2.24
CA LYS A 201 -24.09 -2.97 1.39
C LYS A 201 -23.73 -4.46 1.50
N LEU A 202 -22.44 -4.79 1.55
CA LEU A 202 -22.01 -6.18 1.77
C LEU A 202 -22.50 -6.74 3.13
N LEU A 203 -22.46 -5.92 4.18
CA LEU A 203 -22.92 -6.30 5.52
C LEU A 203 -24.44 -6.50 5.57
N GLN A 204 -25.22 -5.60 4.92
CA GLN A 204 -26.67 -5.70 4.81
C GLN A 204 -27.10 -6.97 4.04
N GLU A 205 -26.51 -7.24 2.88
CA GLU A 205 -26.79 -8.45 2.10
C GLU A 205 -26.47 -9.73 2.86
N ALA A 206 -25.40 -9.72 3.66
CA ALA A 206 -25.04 -10.83 4.53
C ALA A 206 -25.88 -10.92 5.82
N LYS A 207 -26.84 -10.00 6.03
CA LYS A 207 -27.69 -9.90 7.24
C LYS A 207 -26.87 -9.81 8.54
N ILE A 208 -25.76 -9.08 8.49
CA ILE A 208 -24.88 -8.85 9.65
C ILE A 208 -25.30 -7.57 10.38
N VAL A 209 -25.84 -6.61 9.65
CA VAL A 209 -26.40 -5.34 10.12
C VAL A 209 -27.75 -5.07 9.44
#